data_036c27da2722a69e6e58456190760a7b
#
_entry.id   036c27da2722a69e6e58456190760a7b
#
_cell.length_a   1.000
_cell.length_b   1.000
_cell.length_c   1.000
_cell.angle_alpha   90.00
_cell.angle_beta   90.00
_cell.angle_gamma   90.00
#
_symmetry.space_group_name_H-M   'P 1'
#
loop_
_entity.id
_entity.type
_entity.pdbx_description
1 polymer ?
#
loop_
_entity_poly.entity_id
_entity_poly.type
_entity_poly.pdbx_seq_one_letter_code
_entity_poly.pdbx_strand_id
1 'polypeptide(L)'
;MGLIVQNVNVYLVDRGSGRPVLFLHGVPDTAEIWSDVITRLSTGYRCLAPDLPGFGRSTAPTKFDCSLQNRAEFINELVEIIGIDIPLNLVVHDHGGPYGLAWVVKYPEKVNRIVIMNTLFQSDYRWHIWARIWRTPVVGELSMIAMNWPLFYWELRRGSRKLTSEQIRTAYSFRSPMMKRMILRLYRATDPKVFVSWEDALLTLTASIPTLVLWGDHDPYIAKHFAERFGSKTVQHFPDYGHWLPNEAADEISKCLEEFFRE
;
A
#
# COMPACT_ATOMS: atom_id res chain seq x y z
N MET A 1 -19.62 2.44 -11.31
CA MET A 1 -20.45 2.91 -10.19
C MET A 1 -19.53 3.62 -9.21
N GLY A 2 -19.90 4.83 -8.74
CA GLY A 2 -19.15 5.49 -7.69
C GLY A 2 -19.43 4.82 -6.35
N LEU A 3 -18.43 4.23 -5.72
CA LEU A 3 -18.54 3.71 -4.37
C LEU A 3 -18.31 4.87 -3.40
N ILE A 4 -19.17 5.04 -2.42
CA ILE A 4 -19.01 6.08 -1.38
C ILE A 4 -18.76 5.38 -0.05
N VAL A 5 -17.58 5.62 0.53
CA VAL A 5 -17.16 5.10 1.83
C VAL A 5 -16.72 6.27 2.70
N GLN A 6 -17.31 6.51 3.84
CA GLN A 6 -16.97 7.62 4.76
C GLN A 6 -16.89 8.99 4.07
N ASN A 7 -17.84 9.28 3.16
CA ASN A 7 -17.83 10.49 2.29
C ASN A 7 -16.62 10.59 1.33
N VAL A 8 -15.95 9.51 1.06
CA VAL A 8 -14.94 9.36 0.01
C VAL A 8 -15.61 8.75 -1.21
N ASN A 9 -15.58 9.44 -2.36
CA ASN A 9 -15.88 8.80 -3.64
C ASN A 9 -14.67 7.94 -4.01
N VAL A 10 -14.81 6.62 -3.92
CA VAL A 10 -13.72 5.68 -4.16
C VAL A 10 -13.71 5.26 -5.63
N TYR A 11 -12.58 5.46 -6.30
CA TYR A 11 -12.30 4.80 -7.56
C TYR A 11 -11.80 3.39 -7.27
N LEU A 12 -12.38 2.41 -7.93
CA LEU A 12 -12.02 0.99 -7.77
C LEU A 12 -11.75 0.35 -9.13
N VAL A 13 -10.61 -0.26 -9.28
CA VAL A 13 -10.36 -1.27 -10.32
C VAL A 13 -10.95 -2.58 -9.83
N ASP A 14 -11.87 -3.17 -10.58
CA ASP A 14 -12.50 -4.47 -10.33
C ASP A 14 -12.41 -5.30 -11.61
N ARG A 15 -11.53 -6.31 -11.62
CA ARG A 15 -11.24 -7.14 -12.80
C ARG A 15 -11.17 -8.60 -12.46
N GLY A 16 -11.65 -9.44 -13.41
CA GLY A 16 -11.62 -10.89 -13.28
C GLY A 16 -12.77 -11.44 -12.45
N SER A 17 -12.66 -12.70 -12.09
CA SER A 17 -13.65 -13.43 -11.31
C SER A 17 -12.97 -14.51 -10.46
N GLY A 18 -13.70 -15.09 -9.50
CA GLY A 18 -13.15 -16.08 -8.57
C GLY A 18 -12.87 -15.50 -7.20
N ARG A 19 -11.91 -16.07 -6.46
CA ARG A 19 -11.58 -15.60 -5.11
C ARG A 19 -11.08 -14.15 -5.14
N PRO A 20 -11.64 -13.28 -4.29
CA PRO A 20 -11.25 -11.87 -4.28
C PRO A 20 -9.83 -11.67 -3.74
N VAL A 21 -9.09 -10.75 -4.39
CA VAL A 21 -7.78 -10.26 -3.97
C VAL A 21 -7.86 -8.74 -3.88
N LEU A 22 -7.61 -8.19 -2.71
CA LEU A 22 -7.59 -6.75 -2.46
C LEU A 22 -6.15 -6.24 -2.48
N PHE A 23 -5.86 -5.30 -3.36
CA PHE A 23 -4.55 -4.67 -3.53
C PHE A 23 -4.57 -3.24 -3.00
N LEU A 24 -3.72 -2.91 -2.03
CA LEU A 24 -3.62 -1.58 -1.45
C LEU A 24 -2.27 -0.94 -1.77
N HIS A 25 -2.31 0.17 -2.49
CA HIS A 25 -1.15 0.94 -2.92
C HIS A 25 -0.62 1.85 -1.81
N GLY A 26 0.54 2.46 -2.04
CA GLY A 26 1.17 3.41 -1.13
C GLY A 26 1.26 4.84 -1.65
N VAL A 27 2.29 5.54 -1.23
CA VAL A 27 2.58 6.95 -1.56
C VAL A 27 3.80 7.01 -2.48
N PRO A 28 3.74 7.74 -3.60
CA PRO A 28 2.67 8.62 -4.09
C PRO A 28 1.78 7.95 -5.15
N ASP A 29 1.49 6.69 -5.00
CA ASP A 29 0.88 5.85 -6.01
C ASP A 29 -0.66 5.91 -6.04
N THR A 30 -1.21 5.06 -6.90
CA THR A 30 -2.64 4.82 -7.12
C THR A 30 -2.84 3.32 -7.44
N ALA A 31 -4.06 2.89 -7.70
CA ALA A 31 -4.34 1.53 -8.17
C ALA A 31 -3.54 1.13 -9.42
N GLU A 32 -3.04 2.10 -10.19
CA GLU A 32 -2.26 1.85 -11.42
C GLU A 32 -0.94 1.10 -11.17
N ILE A 33 -0.38 1.19 -9.95
CA ILE A 33 0.83 0.42 -9.59
C ILE A 33 0.62 -1.09 -9.76
N TRP A 34 -0.62 -1.55 -9.67
CA TRP A 34 -1.01 -2.96 -9.74
C TRP A 34 -1.42 -3.42 -11.14
N SER A 35 -1.45 -2.53 -12.16
CA SER A 35 -2.06 -2.81 -13.46
C SER A 35 -1.48 -4.03 -14.16
N ASP A 36 -0.14 -4.20 -14.15
CA ASP A 36 0.54 -5.32 -14.77
C ASP A 36 0.29 -6.64 -14.00
N VAL A 37 0.31 -6.58 -12.68
CA VAL A 37 0.00 -7.72 -11.80
C VAL A 37 -1.47 -8.14 -11.96
N ILE A 38 -2.40 -7.19 -11.94
CA ILE A 38 -3.84 -7.45 -12.12
C ILE A 38 -4.13 -8.05 -13.49
N THR A 39 -3.48 -7.59 -14.55
CA THR A 39 -3.67 -8.11 -15.90
C THR A 39 -3.37 -9.63 -15.97
N ARG A 40 -2.41 -10.12 -15.20
CA ARG A 40 -2.07 -11.55 -15.13
C ARG A 40 -3.01 -12.31 -14.20
N LEU A 41 -3.22 -11.82 -12.99
CA LEU A 41 -3.99 -12.52 -11.96
C LEU A 41 -5.49 -12.56 -12.24
N SER A 42 -6.03 -11.60 -12.98
CA SER A 42 -7.47 -11.52 -13.26
C SER A 42 -8.02 -12.67 -14.13
N THR A 43 -7.18 -13.52 -14.65
CA THR A 43 -7.57 -14.78 -15.33
C THR A 43 -8.10 -15.83 -14.35
N GLY A 44 -7.73 -15.77 -13.07
CA GLY A 44 -8.12 -16.76 -12.05
C GLY A 44 -8.66 -16.15 -10.75
N TYR A 45 -8.54 -14.85 -10.58
CA TYR A 45 -8.93 -14.14 -9.36
C TYR A 45 -9.74 -12.88 -9.68
N ARG A 46 -10.65 -12.48 -8.78
CA ARG A 46 -11.26 -11.15 -8.81
C ARG A 46 -10.33 -10.16 -8.14
N CYS A 47 -9.66 -9.34 -8.92
CA CYS A 47 -8.68 -8.36 -8.46
C CYS A 47 -9.35 -7.01 -8.19
N LEU A 48 -9.23 -6.53 -6.96
CA LEU A 48 -9.82 -5.30 -6.45
C LEU A 48 -8.70 -4.35 -6.04
N ALA A 49 -8.58 -3.18 -6.67
CA ALA A 49 -7.59 -2.19 -6.31
C ALA A 49 -8.25 -0.80 -6.21
N PRO A 50 -8.52 -0.31 -5.01
CA PRO A 50 -9.01 1.04 -4.82
C PRO A 50 -7.87 2.06 -4.93
N ASP A 51 -8.17 3.25 -5.46
CA ASP A 51 -7.38 4.43 -5.12
C ASP A 51 -7.71 4.80 -3.67
N LEU A 52 -6.72 4.85 -2.78
CA LEU A 52 -6.91 5.20 -1.37
C LEU A 52 -7.41 6.64 -1.20
N PRO A 53 -8.03 7.01 -0.05
CA PRO A 53 -8.62 8.32 0.15
C PRO A 53 -7.68 9.48 -0.17
N GLY A 54 -8.08 10.32 -1.14
CA GLY A 54 -7.32 11.48 -1.61
C GLY A 54 -6.20 11.19 -2.60
N PHE A 55 -6.06 9.96 -3.05
CA PHE A 55 -5.11 9.56 -4.09
C PHE A 55 -5.84 9.27 -5.41
N GLY A 56 -5.11 9.44 -6.51
CA GLY A 56 -5.61 9.13 -7.84
C GLY A 56 -6.92 9.82 -8.18
N ARG A 57 -7.93 9.00 -8.45
CA ARG A 57 -9.31 9.40 -8.81
C ARG A 57 -10.24 9.40 -7.61
N SER A 58 -9.78 8.93 -6.44
CA SER A 58 -10.56 8.97 -5.19
C SER A 58 -10.50 10.33 -4.53
N THR A 59 -11.64 10.76 -3.96
CA THR A 59 -11.70 12.00 -3.19
C THR A 59 -11.28 11.76 -1.73
N ALA A 60 -11.22 12.81 -0.93
CA ALA A 60 -11.20 12.72 0.52
C ALA A 60 -11.77 13.99 1.16
N PRO A 61 -12.56 13.88 2.24
CA PRO A 61 -12.96 15.02 3.03
C PRO A 61 -11.75 15.77 3.60
N THR A 62 -11.86 17.09 3.74
CA THR A 62 -10.78 17.92 4.29
C THR A 62 -10.32 17.45 5.68
N LYS A 63 -11.23 16.87 6.47
CA LYS A 63 -10.97 16.34 7.81
C LYS A 63 -10.99 14.80 7.87
N PHE A 64 -10.61 14.11 6.77
CA PHE A 64 -10.54 12.64 6.79
C PHE A 64 -9.61 12.17 7.92
N ASP A 65 -10.08 11.29 8.79
CA ASP A 65 -9.27 10.74 9.87
C ASP A 65 -8.26 9.73 9.32
N CYS A 66 -6.97 10.02 9.51
CA CYS A 66 -5.86 9.15 9.07
C CYS A 66 -5.32 8.26 10.22
N SER A 67 -6.04 8.08 11.32
CA SER A 67 -5.66 7.12 12.36
C SER A 67 -5.70 5.67 11.84
N LEU A 68 -4.92 4.77 12.46
CA LEU A 68 -4.93 3.35 12.10
C LEU A 68 -6.32 2.73 12.28
N GLN A 69 -7.01 3.15 13.35
CA GLN A 69 -8.37 2.75 13.62
C GLN A 69 -9.30 3.05 12.43
N ASN A 70 -9.29 4.30 11.97
CA ASN A 70 -10.16 4.72 10.87
C ASN A 70 -9.73 4.12 9.52
N ARG A 71 -8.43 3.88 9.30
CA ARG A 71 -7.96 3.17 8.11
C ARG A 71 -8.51 1.75 8.04
N ALA A 72 -8.51 1.04 9.17
CA ALA A 72 -9.10 -0.30 9.26
C ALA A 72 -10.61 -0.28 8.98
N GLU A 73 -11.35 0.67 9.59
CA GLU A 73 -12.78 0.85 9.35
C GLU A 73 -13.08 1.19 7.89
N PHE A 74 -12.29 2.07 7.28
CA PHE A 74 -12.45 2.43 5.87
C PHE A 74 -12.34 1.21 4.95
N ILE A 75 -11.34 0.35 5.16
CA ILE A 75 -11.18 -0.89 4.38
C ILE A 75 -12.34 -1.85 4.65
N ASN A 76 -12.80 -1.95 5.90
CA ASN A 76 -13.92 -2.81 6.25
C ASN A 76 -15.21 -2.38 5.56
N GLU A 77 -15.57 -1.12 5.64
CA GLU A 77 -16.75 -0.56 4.96
C GLU A 77 -16.64 -0.70 3.44
N LEU A 78 -15.45 -0.51 2.86
CA LEU A 78 -15.21 -0.71 1.44
C LEU A 78 -15.50 -2.15 1.02
N VAL A 79 -14.97 -3.13 1.75
CA VAL A 79 -15.17 -4.56 1.48
C VAL A 79 -16.65 -4.94 1.57
N GLU A 80 -17.37 -4.41 2.56
CA GLU A 80 -18.81 -4.62 2.73
C GLU A 80 -19.63 -4.01 1.59
N ILE A 81 -19.31 -2.78 1.16
CA ILE A 81 -20.01 -2.09 0.06
C ILE A 81 -19.77 -2.81 -1.29
N ILE A 82 -18.58 -3.39 -1.49
CA ILE A 82 -18.27 -4.20 -2.68
C ILE A 82 -19.03 -5.55 -2.66
N GLY A 83 -19.58 -5.95 -1.51
CA GLY A 83 -20.32 -7.20 -1.35
C GLY A 83 -19.40 -8.42 -1.27
N ILE A 84 -18.26 -8.31 -0.60
CA ILE A 84 -17.37 -9.45 -0.36
C ILE A 84 -17.76 -10.07 0.99
N ASP A 85 -18.34 -11.25 0.94
CA ASP A 85 -18.86 -12.03 2.09
C ASP A 85 -18.02 -13.28 2.43
N ILE A 86 -16.92 -13.48 1.72
CA ILE A 86 -15.95 -14.55 1.98
C ILE A 86 -14.57 -13.99 2.31
N PRO A 87 -13.73 -14.70 3.08
CA PRO A 87 -12.37 -14.26 3.34
C PRO A 87 -11.57 -14.05 2.04
N LEU A 88 -10.98 -12.86 1.90
CA LEU A 88 -10.22 -12.47 0.72
C LEU A 88 -8.71 -12.58 0.93
N ASN A 89 -7.96 -12.58 -0.16
CA ASN A 89 -6.51 -12.42 -0.14
C ASN A 89 -6.16 -10.92 -0.12
N LEU A 90 -5.28 -10.53 0.78
CA LEU A 90 -4.83 -9.14 0.91
C LEU A 90 -3.41 -8.98 0.39
N VAL A 91 -3.17 -7.96 -0.43
CA VAL A 91 -1.84 -7.57 -0.91
C VAL A 91 -1.61 -6.10 -0.56
N VAL A 92 -0.54 -5.81 0.16
CA VAL A 92 -0.24 -4.44 0.59
C VAL A 92 1.15 -4.01 0.18
N HIS A 93 1.29 -2.73 -0.16
CA HIS A 93 2.56 -2.08 -0.47
C HIS A 93 2.63 -0.69 0.17
N ASP A 94 3.79 -0.31 0.71
CA ASP A 94 4.08 0.99 1.32
C ASP A 94 2.97 1.42 2.32
N HIS A 95 2.38 2.60 2.18
CA HIS A 95 1.27 3.06 3.04
C HIS A 95 -0.03 2.23 2.93
N GLY A 96 -0.17 1.38 1.91
CA GLY A 96 -1.21 0.35 1.87
C GLY A 96 -1.09 -0.65 3.02
N GLY A 97 0.14 -0.87 3.54
CA GLY A 97 0.36 -1.69 4.73
C GLY A 97 -0.37 -1.17 5.97
N PRO A 98 -0.16 0.06 6.44
CA PRO A 98 -0.92 0.63 7.56
C PRO A 98 -2.44 0.60 7.39
N TYR A 99 -2.99 0.62 6.17
CA TYR A 99 -4.42 0.40 5.92
C TYR A 99 -4.80 -1.07 6.08
N GLY A 100 -4.17 -1.93 5.28
CA GLY A 100 -4.54 -3.34 5.20
C GLY A 100 -4.18 -4.13 6.46
N LEU A 101 -3.00 -3.91 7.03
CA LEU A 101 -2.56 -4.64 8.23
C LEU A 101 -3.35 -4.22 9.48
N ALA A 102 -3.73 -2.94 9.60
CA ALA A 102 -4.65 -2.52 10.65
C ALA A 102 -6.03 -3.16 10.48
N TRP A 103 -6.50 -3.32 9.23
CA TRP A 103 -7.74 -4.04 8.95
C TRP A 103 -7.64 -5.53 9.32
N VAL A 104 -6.52 -6.20 9.01
CA VAL A 104 -6.27 -7.59 9.45
C VAL A 104 -6.34 -7.72 10.97
N VAL A 105 -5.75 -6.78 11.69
CA VAL A 105 -5.77 -6.81 13.18
C VAL A 105 -7.19 -6.71 13.74
N LYS A 106 -8.07 -5.94 13.09
CA LYS A 106 -9.46 -5.74 13.55
C LYS A 106 -10.44 -6.79 13.05
N TYR A 107 -10.22 -7.32 11.87
CA TYR A 107 -11.16 -8.21 11.15
C TYR A 107 -10.43 -9.44 10.58
N PRO A 108 -9.70 -10.20 11.40
CA PRO A 108 -8.87 -11.32 10.93
C PRO A 108 -9.69 -12.41 10.23
N GLU A 109 -10.96 -12.57 10.59
CA GLU A 109 -11.89 -13.55 9.99
C GLU A 109 -12.23 -13.23 8.52
N LYS A 110 -12.01 -11.99 8.08
CA LYS A 110 -12.25 -11.56 6.69
C LYS A 110 -11.04 -11.79 5.77
N VAL A 111 -9.93 -12.30 6.31
CA VAL A 111 -8.66 -12.45 5.59
C VAL A 111 -8.28 -13.92 5.44
N ASN A 112 -8.07 -14.35 4.20
CA ASN A 112 -7.63 -15.71 3.89
C ASN A 112 -6.10 -15.83 3.87
N ARG A 113 -5.41 -14.90 3.18
CA ARG A 113 -3.95 -14.84 3.04
C ARG A 113 -3.48 -13.40 2.99
N ILE A 114 -2.24 -13.17 3.41
CA ILE A 114 -1.63 -11.83 3.43
C ILE A 114 -0.35 -11.84 2.60
N VAL A 115 -0.21 -10.86 1.71
CA VAL A 115 1.06 -10.58 1.02
C VAL A 115 1.52 -9.17 1.36
N ILE A 116 2.75 -9.05 1.83
CA ILE A 116 3.34 -7.82 2.34
C ILE A 116 4.52 -7.44 1.47
N MET A 117 4.52 -6.23 0.90
CA MET A 117 5.60 -5.73 0.03
C MET A 117 6.09 -4.38 0.52
N ASN A 118 7.38 -4.24 0.78
CA ASN A 118 8.07 -2.97 1.05
C ASN A 118 7.21 -1.95 1.84
N THR A 119 6.78 -2.33 3.04
CA THR A 119 5.89 -1.55 3.90
C THR A 119 6.40 -1.47 5.33
N LEU A 120 5.72 -0.70 6.16
CA LEU A 120 6.04 -0.52 7.57
C LEU A 120 4.82 -0.80 8.45
N PHE A 121 5.08 -1.42 9.60
CA PHE A 121 4.11 -1.60 10.70
C PHE A 121 4.84 -1.76 12.05
N GLN A 122 6.13 -1.42 12.08
CA GLN A 122 6.99 -1.58 13.24
C GLN A 122 7.09 -0.28 14.04
N SER A 123 6.98 -0.39 15.35
CA SER A 123 6.93 0.74 16.29
C SER A 123 8.27 1.45 16.48
N ASP A 124 9.39 0.79 16.16
CA ASP A 124 10.73 1.35 16.22
C ASP A 124 11.27 1.87 14.87
N TYR A 125 10.43 1.86 13.83
CA TYR A 125 10.78 2.39 12.52
C TYR A 125 11.18 3.87 12.60
N ARG A 126 12.24 4.24 11.88
CA ARG A 126 12.71 5.63 11.79
C ARG A 126 12.47 6.20 10.42
N TRP A 127 11.67 7.25 10.38
CA TRP A 127 11.29 7.91 9.14
C TRP A 127 12.48 8.33 8.28
N HIS A 128 12.40 8.01 6.99
CA HIS A 128 13.31 8.50 5.95
C HIS A 128 13.20 10.04 5.79
N ILE A 129 14.14 10.63 5.05
CA ILE A 129 14.27 12.09 4.98
C ILE A 129 13.00 12.81 4.50
N TRP A 130 12.34 12.30 3.45
CA TRP A 130 11.10 12.92 2.94
C TRP A 130 9.98 12.86 3.96
N ALA A 131 9.79 11.75 4.63
CA ALA A 131 8.80 11.62 5.69
C ALA A 131 9.05 12.64 6.82
N ARG A 132 10.31 12.84 7.23
CA ARG A 132 10.67 13.84 8.23
C ARG A 132 10.34 15.26 7.76
N ILE A 133 10.62 15.59 6.49
CA ILE A 133 10.25 16.87 5.87
C ILE A 133 8.73 17.04 5.90
N TRP A 134 7.96 16.05 5.43
CA TRP A 134 6.50 16.13 5.34
C TRP A 134 5.79 16.19 6.69
N ARG A 135 6.38 15.60 7.71
CA ARG A 135 5.88 15.66 9.08
C ARG A 135 6.10 17.03 9.74
N THR A 136 7.04 17.82 9.24
CA THR A 136 7.35 19.16 9.78
C THR A 136 6.37 20.18 9.19
N PRO A 137 5.55 20.85 10.02
CA PRO A 137 4.65 21.91 9.55
C PRO A 137 5.41 23.02 8.81
N VAL A 138 4.78 23.64 7.84
CA VAL A 138 5.30 24.63 6.91
C VAL A 138 6.34 24.07 5.94
N VAL A 139 7.38 23.36 6.44
CA VAL A 139 8.42 22.77 5.58
C VAL A 139 7.83 21.72 4.65
N GLY A 140 6.90 20.88 5.16
CA GLY A 140 6.17 19.91 4.36
C GLY A 140 5.37 20.55 3.23
N GLU A 141 4.62 21.62 3.52
CA GLU A 141 3.85 22.35 2.52
C GLU A 141 4.76 22.98 1.45
N LEU A 142 5.85 23.61 1.85
CA LEU A 142 6.83 24.18 0.92
C LEU A 142 7.47 23.12 0.04
N SER A 143 7.81 21.95 0.60
CA SER A 143 8.37 20.84 -0.15
C SER A 143 7.39 20.31 -1.21
N MET A 144 6.08 20.25 -0.89
CA MET A 144 5.04 19.84 -1.83
C MET A 144 4.84 20.85 -2.98
N ILE A 145 5.09 22.14 -2.73
CA ILE A 145 5.10 23.16 -3.79
C ILE A 145 6.35 23.00 -4.66
N ALA A 146 7.50 22.81 -4.05
CA ALA A 146 8.79 22.69 -4.74
C ALA A 146 8.93 21.37 -5.54
N MET A 147 8.15 20.33 -5.23
CA MET A 147 8.20 19.03 -5.89
C MET A 147 7.71 19.15 -7.34
N ASN A 148 8.62 19.43 -8.26
CA ASN A 148 8.41 19.50 -9.70
C ASN A 148 8.78 18.17 -10.38
N TRP A 149 8.61 18.11 -11.72
CA TRP A 149 8.91 16.89 -12.49
C TRP A 149 10.35 16.39 -12.34
N PRO A 150 11.42 17.20 -12.50
CA PRO A 150 12.78 16.72 -12.36
C PRO A 150 13.07 16.10 -10.98
N LEU A 151 12.63 16.75 -9.90
CA LEU A 151 12.83 16.26 -8.54
C LEU A 151 12.04 14.98 -8.29
N PHE A 152 10.79 14.92 -8.73
CA PHE A 152 9.95 13.73 -8.63
C PHE A 152 10.57 12.56 -9.42
N TYR A 153 10.98 12.80 -10.66
CA TYR A 153 11.62 11.79 -11.49
C TYR A 153 12.89 11.24 -10.86
N TRP A 154 13.75 12.13 -10.37
CA TRP A 154 14.99 11.75 -9.70
C TRP A 154 14.71 10.91 -8.45
N GLU A 155 13.73 11.29 -7.63
CA GLU A 155 13.39 10.58 -6.40
C GLU A 155 12.84 9.18 -6.67
N LEU A 156 11.94 9.02 -7.65
CA LEU A 156 11.44 7.69 -8.01
C LEU A 156 12.57 6.80 -8.59
N ARG A 157 13.45 7.38 -9.40
CA ARG A 157 14.64 6.66 -9.91
C ARG A 157 15.63 6.28 -8.82
N ARG A 158 15.72 7.05 -7.74
CA ARG A 158 16.50 6.72 -6.55
C ARG A 158 15.88 5.54 -5.80
N GLY A 159 14.57 5.52 -5.70
CA GLY A 159 13.81 4.44 -5.04
C GLY A 159 13.70 3.17 -5.87
N SER A 160 13.83 3.29 -7.21
CA SER A 160 13.82 2.16 -8.13
C SER A 160 14.57 2.47 -9.41
N ARG A 161 15.60 1.69 -9.67
CA ARG A 161 16.40 1.82 -10.90
C ARG A 161 15.70 1.24 -12.14
N LYS A 162 14.72 0.36 -11.96
CA LYS A 162 14.04 -0.37 -13.04
C LYS A 162 12.72 0.28 -13.49
N LEU A 163 12.19 1.26 -12.73
CA LEU A 163 11.02 2.01 -13.17
C LEU A 163 11.26 2.67 -14.52
N THR A 164 10.34 2.49 -15.46
CA THR A 164 10.39 3.17 -16.75
C THR A 164 10.00 4.65 -16.59
N SER A 165 10.44 5.48 -17.54
CA SER A 165 10.03 6.89 -17.56
C SER A 165 8.52 7.07 -17.76
N GLU A 166 7.84 6.09 -18.38
CA GLU A 166 6.40 6.08 -18.55
C GLU A 166 5.67 5.82 -17.22
N GLN A 167 6.10 4.80 -16.46
CA GLN A 167 5.56 4.52 -15.12
C GLN A 167 5.71 5.72 -14.18
N ILE A 168 6.89 6.37 -14.18
CA ILE A 168 7.13 7.58 -13.38
C ILE A 168 6.22 8.72 -13.85
N ARG A 169 6.01 8.87 -15.16
CA ARG A 169 5.13 9.91 -15.73
C ARG A 169 3.68 9.67 -15.36
N THR A 170 3.24 8.41 -15.34
CA THR A 170 1.91 8.01 -14.90
C THR A 170 1.70 8.39 -13.42
N ALA A 171 2.62 8.01 -12.52
CA ALA A 171 2.57 8.41 -11.12
C ALA A 171 2.54 9.94 -10.94
N TYR A 172 3.35 10.67 -11.72
CA TYR A 172 3.38 12.13 -11.68
C TYR A 172 2.06 12.77 -12.12
N SER A 173 1.36 12.18 -13.08
CA SER A 173 0.11 12.72 -13.65
C SER A 173 -1.04 12.77 -12.63
N PHE A 174 -1.03 11.89 -11.62
CA PHE A 174 -2.03 11.86 -10.56
C PHE A 174 -1.80 12.87 -9.45
N ARG A 175 -0.69 13.63 -9.49
CA ARG A 175 -0.40 14.65 -8.47
C ARG A 175 -1.43 15.78 -8.50
N SER A 176 -2.24 15.83 -7.47
CA SER A 176 -3.27 16.86 -7.26
C SER A 176 -3.02 17.64 -5.97
N PRO A 177 -3.61 18.83 -5.80
CA PRO A 177 -3.59 19.51 -4.50
C PRO A 177 -4.16 18.67 -3.36
N MET A 178 -5.14 17.81 -3.65
CA MET A 178 -5.74 16.88 -2.69
C MET A 178 -4.71 15.82 -2.26
N MET A 179 -4.08 15.15 -3.21
CA MET A 179 -3.04 14.15 -2.94
C MET A 179 -1.89 14.71 -2.11
N LYS A 180 -1.39 15.90 -2.46
CA LYS A 180 -0.34 16.57 -1.68
C LYS A 180 -0.74 16.80 -0.23
N ARG A 181 -1.96 17.29 0.02
CA ARG A 181 -2.50 17.47 1.38
C ARG A 181 -2.66 16.13 2.11
N MET A 182 -3.12 15.10 1.41
CA MET A 182 -3.32 13.78 2.00
C MET A 182 -1.99 13.14 2.39
N ILE A 183 -0.95 13.23 1.56
CA ILE A 183 0.41 12.77 1.91
C ILE A 183 0.87 13.39 3.24
N LEU A 184 0.80 14.73 3.36
CA LEU A 184 1.19 15.40 4.59
C LEU A 184 0.39 14.91 5.81
N ARG A 185 -0.92 14.72 5.66
CA ARG A 185 -1.79 14.23 6.74
C ARG A 185 -1.48 12.80 7.14
N LEU A 186 -1.29 11.91 6.17
CA LEU A 186 -0.93 10.51 6.42
C LEU A 186 0.37 10.42 7.22
N TYR A 187 1.41 11.09 6.76
CA TYR A 187 2.71 11.06 7.45
C TYR A 187 2.66 11.68 8.84
N ARG A 188 1.90 12.76 9.04
CA ARG A 188 1.72 13.41 10.35
C ARG A 188 0.89 12.55 11.32
N ALA A 189 -0.10 11.82 10.82
CA ALA A 189 -0.91 10.90 11.61
C ALA A 189 -0.20 9.57 11.91
N THR A 190 0.82 9.20 11.14
CA THR A 190 1.53 7.95 11.29
C THR A 190 2.85 8.20 12.05
N ASP A 191 2.79 8.31 13.38
CA ASP A 191 3.99 8.17 14.22
C ASP A 191 4.26 6.68 14.41
N PRO A 192 5.51 6.18 14.24
CA PRO A 192 5.77 4.75 14.43
C PRO A 192 5.33 4.21 15.80
N LYS A 193 5.34 5.05 16.83
CA LYS A 193 4.85 4.68 18.17
C LYS A 193 3.38 4.25 18.22
N VAL A 194 2.56 4.69 17.25
CA VAL A 194 1.15 4.25 17.19
C VAL A 194 1.01 2.79 16.83
N PHE A 195 2.07 2.15 16.31
CA PHE A 195 2.06 0.74 15.96
C PHE A 195 2.27 -0.22 17.15
N VAL A 196 2.71 0.25 18.33
CA VAL A 196 3.13 -0.63 19.45
C VAL A 196 2.16 -1.78 19.69
N SER A 197 0.90 -1.51 20.02
CA SER A 197 -0.10 -2.58 20.27
C SER A 197 -0.59 -3.27 19.00
N TRP A 198 -0.54 -2.59 17.85
CA TRP A 198 -0.94 -3.13 16.56
C TRP A 198 0.10 -4.11 16.02
N GLU A 199 1.40 -3.83 16.21
CA GLU A 199 2.50 -4.70 15.82
C GLU A 199 2.40 -6.06 16.52
N ASP A 200 2.24 -6.07 17.84
CA ASP A 200 2.11 -7.31 18.64
C ASP A 200 0.88 -8.13 18.21
N ALA A 201 -0.26 -7.46 18.00
CA ALA A 201 -1.47 -8.11 17.51
C ALA A 201 -1.28 -8.71 16.10
N LEU A 202 -0.64 -7.97 15.20
CA LEU A 202 -0.34 -8.44 13.85
C LEU A 202 0.56 -9.69 13.89
N LEU A 203 1.63 -9.68 14.69
CA LEU A 203 2.56 -10.81 14.81
C LEU A 203 1.85 -12.07 15.29
N THR A 204 0.88 -11.94 16.20
CA THR A 204 0.04 -13.06 16.66
C THR A 204 -0.79 -13.63 15.50
N LEU A 205 -1.36 -12.78 14.65
CA LEU A 205 -2.22 -13.19 13.54
C LEU A 205 -1.43 -13.80 12.38
N THR A 206 -0.28 -13.22 12.02
CA THR A 206 0.58 -13.74 10.95
C THR A 206 1.23 -15.08 11.27
N ALA A 207 1.25 -15.48 12.55
CA ALA A 207 1.62 -16.84 12.95
C ALA A 207 0.58 -17.90 12.52
N SER A 208 -0.70 -17.52 12.34
CA SER A 208 -1.81 -18.41 11.98
C SER A 208 -2.37 -18.16 10.57
N ILE A 209 -2.46 -16.92 10.13
CA ILE A 209 -2.89 -16.58 8.77
C ILE A 209 -1.69 -16.75 7.82
N PRO A 210 -1.79 -17.55 6.74
CA PRO A 210 -0.71 -17.68 5.78
C PRO A 210 -0.26 -16.32 5.26
N THR A 211 1.02 -16.03 5.45
CA THR A 211 1.61 -14.72 5.14
C THR A 211 2.87 -14.89 4.30
N LEU A 212 2.96 -14.14 3.21
CA LEU A 212 4.12 -14.05 2.32
C LEU A 212 4.67 -12.63 2.35
N VAL A 213 5.98 -12.50 2.56
CA VAL A 213 6.67 -11.21 2.46
C VAL A 213 7.55 -11.20 1.23
N LEU A 214 7.38 -10.21 0.36
CA LEU A 214 8.17 -9.98 -0.84
C LEU A 214 8.88 -8.63 -0.70
N TRP A 215 10.21 -8.60 -0.86
CA TRP A 215 10.97 -7.41 -0.52
C TRP A 215 12.02 -7.05 -1.55
N GLY A 216 11.94 -5.84 -2.09
CA GLY A 216 12.99 -5.24 -2.90
C GLY A 216 14.11 -4.70 -2.01
N ASP A 217 15.31 -5.27 -2.12
CA ASP A 217 16.42 -5.03 -1.19
C ASP A 217 17.07 -3.64 -1.35
N HIS A 218 16.89 -3.02 -2.52
CA HIS A 218 17.41 -1.67 -2.80
C HIS A 218 16.44 -0.55 -2.41
N ASP A 219 15.45 -0.84 -1.57
CA ASP A 219 14.53 0.16 -1.03
C ASP A 219 15.29 1.17 -0.14
N PRO A 220 15.35 2.47 -0.52
CA PRO A 220 16.05 3.47 0.27
C PRO A 220 15.19 4.07 1.40
N TYR A 221 13.91 3.68 1.48
CA TYR A 221 12.96 4.20 2.44
C TYR A 221 12.78 3.24 3.61
N ILE A 222 12.65 1.94 3.32
CA ILE A 222 12.37 0.91 4.32
C ILE A 222 13.43 -0.18 4.18
N ALA A 223 14.35 -0.24 5.14
CA ALA A 223 15.49 -1.14 5.08
C ALA A 223 15.06 -2.62 5.07
N LYS A 224 15.79 -3.44 4.31
CA LYS A 224 15.44 -4.85 4.06
C LYS A 224 15.26 -5.71 5.32
N HIS A 225 15.93 -5.38 6.43
CA HIS A 225 15.78 -6.14 7.68
C HIS A 225 14.37 -6.06 8.29
N PHE A 226 13.52 -5.14 7.82
CA PHE A 226 12.11 -5.11 8.23
C PHE A 226 11.28 -6.22 7.60
N ALA A 227 11.74 -6.83 6.50
CA ALA A 227 11.04 -7.95 5.85
C ALA A 227 10.79 -9.12 6.80
N GLU A 228 11.75 -9.47 7.65
CA GLU A 228 11.67 -10.59 8.61
C GLU A 228 10.82 -10.28 9.84
N ARG A 229 10.37 -9.03 9.99
CA ARG A 229 9.70 -8.57 11.21
C ARG A 229 8.17 -8.61 11.16
N PHE A 230 7.59 -9.26 10.16
CA PHE A 230 6.14 -9.43 10.04
C PHE A 230 5.63 -10.78 10.55
N GLY A 231 6.48 -11.60 11.19
CA GLY A 231 6.09 -12.90 11.72
C GLY A 231 5.80 -13.97 10.64
N SER A 232 6.06 -13.67 9.38
CA SER A 232 5.89 -14.61 8.27
C SER A 232 6.97 -15.70 8.29
N LYS A 233 6.56 -16.93 7.93
CA LYS A 233 7.49 -18.05 7.70
C LYS A 233 8.09 -18.02 6.30
N THR A 234 7.53 -17.25 5.38
CA THR A 234 7.94 -17.16 3.99
C THR A 234 8.29 -15.72 3.66
N VAL A 235 9.59 -15.45 3.55
CA VAL A 235 10.14 -14.16 3.16
C VAL A 235 10.98 -14.37 1.90
N GLN A 236 10.68 -13.64 0.84
CA GLN A 236 11.44 -13.68 -0.40
C GLN A 236 12.03 -12.31 -0.70
N HIS A 237 13.34 -12.25 -0.82
CA HIS A 237 14.09 -11.06 -1.18
C HIS A 237 14.31 -10.96 -2.68
N PHE A 238 14.27 -9.75 -3.19
CA PHE A 238 14.57 -9.38 -4.57
C PHE A 238 15.78 -8.44 -4.59
N PRO A 239 17.02 -8.97 -4.67
CA PRO A 239 18.24 -8.20 -4.50
C PRO A 239 18.46 -7.10 -5.52
N ASP A 240 17.88 -7.25 -6.73
CA ASP A 240 18.08 -6.32 -7.85
C ASP A 240 16.97 -5.28 -7.97
N TYR A 241 15.99 -5.26 -7.05
CA TYR A 241 14.81 -4.43 -7.11
C TYR A 241 14.72 -3.48 -5.92
N GLY A 242 13.99 -2.38 -6.11
CA GLY A 242 13.84 -1.34 -5.11
C GLY A 242 12.46 -1.30 -4.46
N HIS A 243 12.01 -0.11 -4.15
CA HIS A 243 10.77 0.12 -3.41
C HIS A 243 9.52 -0.27 -4.20
N TRP A 244 9.48 0.03 -5.52
CA TRP A 244 8.28 -0.17 -6.36
C TRP A 244 8.23 -1.58 -6.97
N LEU A 245 8.40 -2.59 -6.14
CA LEU A 245 8.43 -4.00 -6.53
C LEU A 245 7.26 -4.42 -7.45
N PRO A 246 5.99 -3.97 -7.24
CA PRO A 246 4.88 -4.31 -8.14
C PRO A 246 5.07 -3.84 -9.58
N ASN A 247 5.78 -2.73 -9.80
CA ASN A 247 6.09 -2.23 -11.15
C ASN A 247 7.40 -2.79 -11.69
N GLU A 248 8.39 -3.02 -10.81
CA GLU A 248 9.74 -3.43 -11.21
C GLU A 248 9.81 -4.91 -11.58
N ALA A 249 9.03 -5.75 -10.91
CA ALA A 249 9.08 -7.20 -10.97
C ALA A 249 7.68 -7.82 -11.17
N ALA A 250 6.83 -7.18 -11.97
CA ALA A 250 5.41 -7.58 -12.11
C ALA A 250 5.24 -9.05 -12.51
N ASP A 251 6.12 -9.60 -13.37
CA ASP A 251 6.08 -11.00 -13.81
C ASP A 251 6.41 -11.95 -12.66
N GLU A 252 7.50 -11.69 -11.94
CA GLU A 252 7.95 -12.48 -10.82
C GLU A 252 6.96 -12.42 -9.66
N ILE A 253 6.47 -11.21 -9.36
CA ILE A 253 5.47 -11.00 -8.31
C ILE A 253 4.17 -11.76 -8.64
N SER A 254 3.69 -11.67 -9.88
CA SER A 254 2.47 -12.39 -10.27
C SER A 254 2.60 -13.91 -10.09
N LYS A 255 3.76 -14.49 -10.43
CA LYS A 255 4.02 -15.92 -10.20
C LYS A 255 4.03 -16.26 -8.70
N CYS A 256 4.73 -15.47 -7.88
CA CYS A 256 4.74 -15.67 -6.43
C CYS A 256 3.32 -15.62 -5.84
N LEU A 257 2.50 -14.66 -6.29
CA LEU A 257 1.10 -14.53 -5.85
C LEU A 257 0.25 -15.73 -6.29
N GLU A 258 0.37 -16.15 -7.55
CA GLU A 258 -0.37 -17.32 -8.07
C GLU A 258 -0.02 -18.60 -7.30
N GLU A 259 1.27 -18.85 -7.06
CA GLU A 259 1.74 -20.02 -6.30
C GLU A 259 1.19 -19.95 -4.87
N PHE A 260 1.38 -18.84 -4.19
CA PHE A 260 0.95 -18.66 -2.81
C PHE A 260 -0.58 -18.72 -2.63
N PHE A 261 -1.37 -18.30 -3.59
CA PHE A 261 -2.83 -18.33 -3.49
C PHE A 261 -3.45 -19.66 -3.86
N ARG A 262 -2.72 -20.58 -4.51
CA ARG A 262 -3.17 -21.95 -4.83
C ARG A 262 -3.06 -22.91 -3.66
N GLU A 263 -2.10 -22.71 -2.77
CA GLU A 263 -1.91 -23.51 -1.55
C GLU A 263 -3.10 -23.38 -0.59
#